data_4ce5e0022202383334bb71e13035fe6d
#
_entry.id   4ce5e0022202383334bb71e13035fe6d
#
_cell.length_a   1.000
_cell.length_b   1.000
_cell.length_c   1.000
_cell.angle_alpha   90.00
_cell.angle_beta   90.00
_cell.angle_gamma   90.00
#
_symmetry.space_group_name_H-M   'P 1'
#
loop_
_entity.id
_entity.type
_entity.pdbx_description
1 polymer ?
#
loop_
_entity_poly.entity_id
_entity_poly.type
_entity_poly.pdbx_seq_one_letter_code
_entity_poly.pdbx_strand_id
1 'polypeptide(L)'
;MGSEDDLEIFPLGDFQLHSGEILPDAFLAYKTFGDAQNPAILNPTWYTGSVHDTSKIISLSNLSLNPSKYFIIVPALIGNGESISPSNSPALLRTNFPAVTFADNVSAQYRLLTEKLSIHHLKAIVGWSMGGGQAYQWAVQYPAFMDLIVPICSSARTAIHNNIFLEGVKSALVAARGGTSLGIGKGQKYPSNNAERPWTAEQRETGLKAFARVYAGWGFSQTWYREESYVRYFGASDAEGFIRDFWEKWAMQNDPDDLLVMLQTWQLGDISASAGFGGDLVRALQSIRARVLVAPGETDLYFPPEDSRFEVESMGPGRASLAVIRSTWGHWAGGPGDSKEDWRFLDEEIGKVLAEI
;
A
#
# COMPACT_ATOMS: atom_id res chain seq x y z
N MET A 1 4.39 28.66 2.38
CA MET A 1 4.02 27.40 3.02
C MET A 1 2.58 27.16 2.62
N GLY A 2 2.32 26.26 1.67
CA GLY A 2 0.97 25.82 1.33
C GLY A 2 0.35 25.15 2.56
N SER A 3 -0.97 25.28 2.73
CA SER A 3 -1.68 24.61 3.82
C SER A 3 -1.44 23.10 3.75
N GLU A 4 -1.44 22.41 4.90
CA GLU A 4 -1.21 20.94 4.98
C GLU A 4 -2.25 20.14 4.16
N ASP A 5 -3.32 20.76 3.67
CA ASP A 5 -4.49 20.14 3.05
C ASP A 5 -4.54 20.20 1.51
N ASP A 6 -3.60 20.86 0.82
CA ASP A 6 -3.68 21.02 -0.63
C ASP A 6 -3.00 19.86 -1.37
N LEU A 7 -3.80 18.83 -1.71
CA LEU A 7 -3.39 17.81 -2.68
C LEU A 7 -3.42 18.39 -4.10
N GLU A 8 -2.39 18.06 -4.87
CA GLU A 8 -2.40 18.31 -6.31
C GLU A 8 -3.14 17.18 -7.04
N ILE A 9 -3.84 17.54 -8.10
CA ILE A 9 -4.59 16.59 -8.93
C ILE A 9 -3.95 16.53 -10.32
N PHE A 10 -3.64 15.30 -10.74
CA PHE A 10 -3.21 15.02 -12.11
C PHE A 10 -4.33 14.29 -12.86
N PRO A 11 -4.95 14.93 -13.88
CA PRO A 11 -6.00 14.32 -14.68
C PRO A 11 -5.40 13.23 -15.57
N LEU A 12 -5.96 12.03 -15.51
CA LEU A 12 -5.62 10.89 -16.36
C LEU A 12 -6.58 10.79 -17.56
N GLY A 13 -7.78 11.45 -17.49
CA GLY A 13 -8.83 11.30 -18.48
C GLY A 13 -9.44 9.89 -18.48
N ASP A 14 -9.86 9.43 -19.63
CA ASP A 14 -10.32 8.06 -19.81
C ASP A 14 -9.11 7.10 -19.72
N PHE A 15 -8.90 6.57 -18.54
CA PHE A 15 -7.72 5.77 -18.23
C PHE A 15 -7.99 4.28 -18.50
N GLN A 16 -7.29 3.73 -19.50
CA GLN A 16 -7.38 2.31 -19.83
C GLN A 16 -6.58 1.46 -18.83
N LEU A 17 -7.27 0.55 -18.14
CA LEU A 17 -6.69 -0.42 -17.23
C LEU A 17 -6.05 -1.59 -17.99
N HIS A 18 -5.15 -2.31 -17.33
CA HIS A 18 -4.52 -3.52 -17.87
C HIS A 18 -5.53 -4.64 -18.19
N SER A 19 -6.72 -4.61 -17.57
CA SER A 19 -7.85 -5.49 -17.92
C SER A 19 -8.47 -5.16 -19.29
N GLY A 20 -8.20 -3.99 -19.85
CA GLY A 20 -8.86 -3.42 -21.03
C GLY A 20 -10.10 -2.59 -20.71
N GLU A 21 -10.57 -2.57 -19.46
CA GLU A 21 -11.66 -1.70 -19.02
C GLU A 21 -11.18 -0.24 -18.97
N ILE A 22 -12.12 0.70 -19.11
CA ILE A 22 -11.83 2.13 -19.03
C ILE A 22 -12.35 2.67 -17.71
N LEU A 23 -11.51 3.39 -16.98
CA LEU A 23 -11.87 4.19 -15.82
C LEU A 23 -12.06 5.64 -16.31
N PRO A 24 -13.31 6.08 -16.47
CA PRO A 24 -13.61 7.38 -17.06
C PRO A 24 -13.25 8.53 -16.12
N ASP A 25 -12.87 9.67 -16.69
CA ASP A 25 -12.51 10.90 -15.94
C ASP A 25 -11.55 10.65 -14.77
N ALA A 26 -10.65 9.68 -14.92
CA ALA A 26 -9.72 9.28 -13.88
C ALA A 26 -8.75 10.41 -13.52
N PHE A 27 -8.34 10.41 -12.27
CA PHE A 27 -7.32 11.34 -11.76
C PHE A 27 -6.49 10.70 -10.66
N LEU A 28 -5.27 11.19 -10.51
CA LEU A 28 -4.35 10.81 -9.45
C LEU A 28 -4.11 12.02 -8.54
N ALA A 29 -4.40 11.86 -7.25
CA ALA A 29 -4.02 12.84 -6.23
C ALA A 29 -2.57 12.58 -5.80
N TYR A 30 -1.82 13.64 -5.54
CA TYR A 30 -0.43 13.52 -5.10
C TYR A 30 0.02 14.75 -4.33
N LYS A 31 1.17 14.65 -3.67
CA LYS A 31 1.88 15.77 -3.05
C LYS A 31 3.37 15.62 -3.29
N THR A 32 4.08 16.74 -3.34
CA THR A 32 5.54 16.76 -3.50
C THR A 32 6.20 17.48 -2.33
N PHE A 33 7.43 17.05 -2.01
CA PHE A 33 8.25 17.63 -0.95
C PHE A 33 9.69 17.83 -1.47
N GLY A 34 10.31 18.91 -1.06
CA GLY A 34 11.68 19.23 -1.47
C GLY A 34 11.77 20.01 -2.77
N ASP A 35 13.00 20.24 -3.23
CA ASP A 35 13.28 20.99 -4.46
C ASP A 35 13.21 20.05 -5.67
N ALA A 36 12.47 20.45 -6.71
CA ALA A 36 12.30 19.68 -7.94
C ALA A 36 13.62 19.45 -8.73
N GLN A 37 14.68 20.17 -8.39
CA GLN A 37 16.01 19.95 -8.97
C GLN A 37 16.80 18.82 -8.29
N ASN A 38 16.35 18.36 -7.13
CA ASN A 38 16.97 17.25 -6.42
C ASN A 38 16.63 15.91 -7.06
N PRO A 39 17.47 14.85 -6.82
CA PRO A 39 17.13 13.51 -7.24
C PRO A 39 15.75 13.06 -6.71
N ALA A 40 14.92 12.49 -7.59
CA ALA A 40 13.55 12.18 -7.29
C ALA A 40 13.40 10.82 -6.56
N ILE A 41 12.58 10.77 -5.52
CA ILE A 41 12.15 9.56 -4.84
C ILE A 41 10.62 9.46 -4.90
N LEU A 42 10.11 8.29 -5.29
CA LEU A 42 8.69 7.98 -5.24
C LEU A 42 8.36 7.27 -3.92
N ASN A 43 7.35 7.75 -3.21
CA ASN A 43 6.88 7.14 -1.97
C ASN A 43 5.36 6.91 -2.01
N PRO A 44 4.88 5.85 -2.69
CA PRO A 44 3.46 5.61 -2.91
C PRO A 44 2.74 5.24 -1.60
N THR A 45 1.47 5.65 -1.48
CA THR A 45 0.63 5.32 -0.34
C THR A 45 0.29 3.83 -0.30
N TRP A 46 -0.34 3.39 0.80
CA TRP A 46 -0.70 1.99 1.08
C TRP A 46 -2.20 1.83 1.34
N TYR A 47 -2.63 0.62 1.73
CA TYR A 47 -4.02 0.33 2.10
C TYR A 47 -4.52 1.27 3.19
N THR A 48 -5.56 2.03 2.91
CA THR A 48 -6.11 3.11 3.76
C THR A 48 -5.17 4.27 4.07
N GLY A 49 -3.94 4.21 3.61
CA GLY A 49 -2.98 5.30 3.82
C GLY A 49 -3.29 6.50 2.95
N SER A 50 -3.36 7.67 3.56
CA SER A 50 -3.46 8.95 2.88
C SER A 50 -2.08 9.52 2.53
N VAL A 51 -2.05 10.51 1.66
CA VAL A 51 -0.85 11.32 1.43
C VAL A 51 -0.37 11.97 2.73
N HIS A 52 -1.31 12.39 3.61
CA HIS A 52 -0.97 12.95 4.90
C HIS A 52 -0.25 11.93 5.82
N ASP A 53 -0.71 10.67 5.87
CA ASP A 53 -0.07 9.63 6.67
C ASP A 53 1.35 9.33 6.18
N THR A 54 1.54 9.28 4.86
CA THR A 54 2.87 9.13 4.24
C THR A 54 3.78 10.33 4.58
N SER A 55 3.23 11.55 4.62
CA SER A 55 3.97 12.76 4.99
C SER A 55 4.53 12.71 6.42
N LYS A 56 3.85 12.03 7.35
CA LYS A 56 4.35 11.83 8.72
C LYS A 56 5.65 11.00 8.72
N ILE A 57 5.71 9.96 7.88
CA ILE A 57 6.93 9.15 7.73
C ILE A 57 8.08 10.01 7.18
N ILE A 58 7.83 10.84 6.19
CA ILE A 58 8.81 11.77 5.63
C ILE A 58 9.35 12.72 6.71
N SER A 59 8.49 13.21 7.61
CA SER A 59 8.89 14.11 8.70
C SER A 59 9.82 13.46 9.73
N LEU A 60 9.83 12.14 9.83
CA LEU A 60 10.71 11.37 10.71
C LEU A 60 12.08 11.04 10.08
N SER A 61 12.22 11.24 8.77
CA SER A 61 13.39 10.82 8.02
C SER A 61 14.47 11.90 8.00
N ASN A 62 15.71 11.52 8.26
CA ASN A 62 16.86 12.41 8.20
C ASN A 62 17.84 12.02 7.09
N LEU A 63 17.92 10.75 6.74
CA LEU A 63 18.88 10.19 5.80
C LEU A 63 18.22 9.75 4.49
N SER A 64 17.08 9.08 4.59
CA SER A 64 16.39 8.45 3.46
C SER A 64 15.40 9.39 2.76
N LEU A 65 14.23 9.61 3.35
CA LEU A 65 13.17 10.46 2.79
C LEU A 65 13.32 11.93 3.26
N ASN A 66 14.49 12.53 2.98
CA ASN A 66 14.80 13.88 3.43
C ASN A 66 14.56 14.93 2.33
N PRO A 67 13.54 15.82 2.48
CA PRO A 67 13.20 16.82 1.46
C PRO A 67 14.30 17.86 1.20
N SER A 68 15.27 17.99 2.09
CA SER A 68 16.43 18.86 1.82
C SER A 68 17.44 18.27 0.83
N LYS A 69 17.35 16.96 0.57
CA LYS A 69 18.26 16.22 -0.31
C LYS A 69 17.57 15.66 -1.55
N TYR A 70 16.30 15.33 -1.42
CA TYR A 70 15.51 14.62 -2.44
C TYR A 70 14.23 15.36 -2.77
N PHE A 71 13.80 15.24 -4.01
CA PHE A 71 12.44 15.58 -4.42
C PHE A 71 11.56 14.37 -4.23
N ILE A 72 10.67 14.40 -3.24
CA ILE A 72 9.85 13.25 -2.84
C ILE A 72 8.44 13.43 -3.40
N ILE A 73 7.98 12.45 -4.15
CA ILE A 73 6.65 12.42 -4.75
C ILE A 73 5.82 11.37 -4.03
N VAL A 74 4.67 11.76 -3.49
CA VAL A 74 3.72 10.88 -2.79
C VAL A 74 2.43 10.80 -3.58
N PRO A 75 2.25 9.81 -4.47
CA PRO A 75 0.99 9.57 -5.15
C PRO A 75 0.04 8.76 -4.28
N ALA A 76 -1.23 9.18 -4.24
CA ALA A 76 -2.29 8.44 -3.61
C ALA A 76 -2.71 7.23 -4.47
N LEU A 77 -2.95 6.10 -3.82
CA LEU A 77 -3.43 4.87 -4.48
C LEU A 77 -4.81 5.10 -5.10
N ILE A 78 -5.05 4.61 -6.32
CA ILE A 78 -6.40 4.58 -6.92
C ILE A 78 -7.30 3.72 -6.01
N GLY A 79 -8.44 4.27 -5.63
CA GLY A 79 -9.40 3.61 -4.74
C GLY A 79 -9.25 3.98 -3.26
N ASN A 80 -8.30 4.87 -2.87
CA ASN A 80 -8.09 5.22 -1.46
C ASN A 80 -8.92 6.43 -0.95
N GLY A 81 -9.79 7.01 -1.79
CA GLY A 81 -10.60 8.17 -1.46
C GLY A 81 -9.98 9.52 -1.85
N GLU A 82 -8.66 9.61 -2.04
CA GLU A 82 -7.96 10.83 -2.49
C GLU A 82 -7.79 10.86 -4.01
N SER A 83 -7.27 9.79 -4.63
CA SER A 83 -7.36 9.58 -6.08
C SER A 83 -8.74 9.10 -6.47
N ILE A 84 -9.01 8.94 -7.78
CA ILE A 84 -10.30 8.41 -8.22
C ILE A 84 -10.65 7.12 -7.48
N SER A 85 -11.85 7.09 -6.91
CA SER A 85 -12.31 6.06 -5.98
C SER A 85 -13.82 5.89 -6.10
N PRO A 86 -14.40 4.79 -5.66
CA PRO A 86 -15.85 4.66 -5.56
C PRO A 86 -16.52 5.83 -4.84
N SER A 87 -15.97 6.27 -3.69
CA SER A 87 -16.57 7.32 -2.85
C SER A 87 -16.65 8.69 -3.50
N ASN A 88 -15.72 9.02 -4.40
CA ASN A 88 -15.66 10.32 -5.10
C ASN A 88 -16.10 10.24 -6.57
N SER A 89 -16.67 9.12 -6.98
CA SER A 89 -17.15 8.86 -8.34
C SER A 89 -18.66 9.01 -8.46
N PRO A 90 -19.20 9.30 -9.68
CA PRO A 90 -20.64 9.25 -9.93
C PRO A 90 -21.25 7.90 -9.55
N ALA A 91 -22.52 7.88 -9.14
CA ALA A 91 -23.19 6.68 -8.62
C ALA A 91 -23.07 5.44 -9.51
N LEU A 92 -23.18 5.61 -10.83
CA LEU A 92 -23.05 4.50 -11.78
C LEU A 92 -21.64 3.89 -11.78
N LEU A 93 -20.61 4.73 -11.73
CA LEU A 93 -19.21 4.27 -11.66
C LEU A 93 -18.93 3.67 -10.30
N ARG A 94 -19.41 4.27 -9.21
CA ARG A 94 -19.26 3.72 -7.85
C ARG A 94 -19.73 2.27 -7.77
N THR A 95 -20.90 1.96 -8.32
CA THR A 95 -21.47 0.61 -8.29
C THR A 95 -20.82 -0.37 -9.26
N ASN A 96 -20.09 0.12 -10.24
CA ASN A 96 -19.40 -0.66 -11.27
C ASN A 96 -17.90 -0.35 -11.34
N PHE A 97 -17.32 0.06 -10.22
CA PHE A 97 -15.91 0.41 -10.20
C PHE A 97 -15.06 -0.80 -10.61
N PRO A 98 -14.19 -0.64 -11.62
CA PRO A 98 -13.43 -1.78 -12.13
C PRO A 98 -12.37 -2.24 -11.14
N ALA A 99 -11.91 -3.48 -11.30
CA ALA A 99 -10.76 -3.97 -10.55
C ALA A 99 -9.49 -3.23 -11.00
N VAL A 100 -8.81 -2.59 -10.05
CA VAL A 100 -7.55 -1.88 -10.27
C VAL A 100 -6.40 -2.71 -9.70
N THR A 101 -5.31 -2.82 -10.44
CA THR A 101 -4.11 -3.58 -10.03
C THR A 101 -2.96 -2.65 -9.64
N PHE A 102 -1.87 -3.22 -9.10
CA PHE A 102 -0.62 -2.45 -8.94
C PHE A 102 -0.07 -1.99 -10.29
N ALA A 103 -0.24 -2.79 -11.36
CA ALA A 103 0.20 -2.39 -12.69
C ALA A 103 -0.54 -1.15 -13.20
N ASP A 104 -1.83 -1.01 -12.92
CA ASP A 104 -2.63 0.18 -13.25
C ASP A 104 -2.15 1.40 -12.46
N ASN A 105 -1.96 1.26 -11.14
CA ASN A 105 -1.42 2.32 -10.30
C ASN A 105 -0.04 2.79 -10.77
N VAL A 106 0.84 1.86 -11.10
CA VAL A 106 2.18 2.17 -11.62
C VAL A 106 2.10 2.87 -12.98
N SER A 107 1.18 2.48 -13.86
CA SER A 107 0.95 3.18 -15.13
C SER A 107 0.47 4.62 -14.93
N ALA A 108 -0.44 4.85 -13.98
CA ALA A 108 -0.91 6.19 -13.63
C ALA A 108 0.21 7.06 -13.04
N GLN A 109 1.01 6.50 -12.13
CA GLN A 109 2.16 7.17 -11.52
C GLN A 109 3.25 7.48 -12.57
N TYR A 110 3.51 6.57 -13.50
CA TYR A 110 4.46 6.81 -14.60
C TYR A 110 4.04 8.02 -15.44
N ARG A 111 2.75 8.13 -15.78
CA ARG A 111 2.22 9.30 -16.49
C ARG A 111 2.36 10.58 -15.66
N LEU A 112 2.06 10.56 -14.36
CA LEU A 112 2.28 11.69 -13.46
C LEU A 112 3.74 12.15 -13.50
N LEU A 113 4.70 11.22 -13.37
CA LEU A 113 6.12 11.54 -13.35
C LEU A 113 6.59 12.12 -14.69
N THR A 114 6.23 11.49 -15.80
CA THR A 114 6.76 11.86 -17.12
C THR A 114 6.02 13.02 -17.77
N GLU A 115 4.68 13.05 -17.68
CA GLU A 115 3.86 14.06 -18.37
C GLU A 115 3.70 15.35 -17.57
N LYS A 116 3.59 15.26 -16.23
CA LYS A 116 3.35 16.42 -15.36
C LYS A 116 4.61 16.96 -14.72
N LEU A 117 5.46 16.06 -14.19
CA LEU A 117 6.63 16.46 -13.40
C LEU A 117 7.94 16.44 -14.21
N SER A 118 7.91 15.95 -15.46
CA SER A 118 9.09 15.84 -16.34
C SER A 118 10.23 15.01 -15.72
N ILE A 119 9.88 14.00 -14.90
CA ILE A 119 10.83 13.08 -14.28
C ILE A 119 10.92 11.83 -15.15
N HIS A 120 12.11 11.49 -15.58
CA HIS A 120 12.41 10.35 -16.44
C HIS A 120 13.29 9.29 -15.77
N HIS A 121 13.69 9.52 -14.51
CA HIS A 121 14.44 8.58 -13.70
C HIS A 121 14.22 8.86 -12.21
N LEU A 122 14.14 7.81 -11.41
CA LEU A 122 14.00 7.87 -9.96
C LEU A 122 15.29 7.39 -9.28
N LYS A 123 15.73 8.12 -8.27
CA LYS A 123 16.81 7.67 -7.38
C LYS A 123 16.35 6.44 -6.60
N ALA A 124 15.13 6.46 -6.08
CA ALA A 124 14.55 5.32 -5.38
C ALA A 124 13.02 5.31 -5.44
N ILE A 125 12.46 4.14 -5.17
CA ILE A 125 11.05 3.96 -4.79
C ILE A 125 11.06 3.33 -3.40
N VAL A 126 10.52 4.04 -2.41
CA VAL A 126 10.43 3.56 -1.03
C VAL A 126 8.96 3.39 -0.69
N GLY A 127 8.53 2.18 -0.36
CA GLY A 127 7.12 1.90 -0.10
C GLY A 127 6.89 0.93 1.05
N TRP A 128 5.97 1.29 1.94
CA TRP A 128 5.51 0.41 3.00
C TRP A 128 4.24 -0.33 2.58
N SER A 129 4.09 -1.61 2.97
CA SER A 129 2.89 -2.41 2.71
C SER A 129 2.55 -2.45 1.21
N MET A 130 1.33 -2.08 0.80
CA MET A 130 0.96 -1.99 -0.62
C MET A 130 1.82 -0.99 -1.40
N GLY A 131 2.43 0.01 -0.74
CA GLY A 131 3.43 0.87 -1.37
C GLY A 131 4.68 0.11 -1.81
N GLY A 132 5.10 -0.87 -1.02
CA GLY A 132 6.19 -1.79 -1.37
C GLY A 132 5.82 -2.75 -2.52
N GLY A 133 4.57 -3.23 -2.56
CA GLY A 133 4.06 -4.00 -3.70
C GLY A 133 4.08 -3.20 -5.00
N GLN A 134 3.74 -1.90 -4.92
CA GLN A 134 3.89 -0.99 -6.05
C GLN A 134 5.37 -0.80 -6.45
N ALA A 135 6.31 -0.73 -5.48
CA ALA A 135 7.74 -0.63 -5.79
C ALA A 135 8.24 -1.87 -6.56
N TYR A 136 7.84 -3.07 -6.17
CA TYR A 136 8.12 -4.29 -6.93
C TYR A 136 7.52 -4.23 -8.33
N GLN A 137 6.27 -3.79 -8.46
CA GLN A 137 5.60 -3.67 -9.76
C GLN A 137 6.32 -2.66 -10.67
N TRP A 138 6.76 -1.52 -10.13
CA TRP A 138 7.57 -0.55 -10.85
C TRP A 138 8.84 -1.17 -11.43
N ALA A 139 9.55 -1.95 -10.62
CA ALA A 139 10.83 -2.54 -11.00
C ALA A 139 10.72 -3.57 -12.14
N VAL A 140 9.57 -4.24 -12.29
CA VAL A 140 9.33 -5.17 -13.40
C VAL A 140 8.69 -4.50 -14.62
N GLN A 141 7.88 -3.46 -14.41
CA GLN A 141 7.16 -2.76 -15.48
C GLN A 141 8.04 -1.73 -16.18
N TYR A 142 8.90 -1.05 -15.44
CA TYR A 142 9.83 -0.02 -15.95
C TYR A 142 11.25 -0.25 -15.42
N PRO A 143 11.93 -1.35 -15.80
CA PRO A 143 13.14 -1.81 -15.10
C PRO A 143 14.37 -0.89 -15.23
N ALA A 144 14.34 0.11 -16.12
CA ALA A 144 15.42 1.10 -16.29
C ALA A 144 15.09 2.47 -15.66
N PHE A 145 13.94 2.59 -14.97
CA PHE A 145 13.44 3.88 -14.51
C PHE A 145 13.92 4.27 -13.11
N MET A 146 14.54 3.35 -12.35
CA MET A 146 14.99 3.61 -10.98
C MET A 146 16.30 2.89 -10.65
N ASP A 147 17.07 3.47 -9.73
CA ASP A 147 18.32 2.88 -9.19
C ASP A 147 18.03 1.88 -8.06
N LEU A 148 17.04 2.18 -7.20
CA LEU A 148 16.74 1.43 -5.97
C LEU A 148 15.23 1.25 -5.79
N ILE A 149 14.83 0.08 -5.28
CA ILE A 149 13.51 -0.10 -4.65
C ILE A 149 13.69 -0.57 -3.20
N VAL A 150 12.83 -0.07 -2.32
CA VAL A 150 12.80 -0.43 -0.89
C VAL A 150 11.38 -0.84 -0.51
N PRO A 151 10.99 -2.10 -0.72
CA PRO A 151 9.75 -2.64 -0.20
C PRO A 151 9.89 -2.90 1.31
N ILE A 152 9.07 -2.23 2.12
CA ILE A 152 9.02 -2.34 3.58
C ILE A 152 7.74 -3.07 3.97
N CYS A 153 7.83 -4.13 4.78
CA CYS A 153 6.67 -4.93 5.23
C CYS A 153 5.73 -5.26 4.05
N SER A 154 6.28 -5.85 2.98
CA SER A 154 5.60 -6.05 1.71
C SER A 154 6.07 -7.31 1.00
N SER A 155 5.44 -7.63 -0.14
CA SER A 155 5.84 -8.76 -0.98
C SER A 155 5.64 -8.48 -2.47
N ALA A 156 6.40 -9.17 -3.30
CA ALA A 156 6.28 -9.15 -4.76
C ALA A 156 5.00 -9.86 -5.26
N ARG A 157 4.49 -10.79 -4.46
CA ARG A 157 3.22 -11.50 -4.69
C ARG A 157 2.49 -11.68 -3.36
N THR A 158 1.21 -11.34 -3.33
CA THR A 158 0.35 -11.59 -2.17
C THR A 158 0.28 -13.09 -1.89
N ALA A 159 0.79 -13.52 -0.72
CA ALA A 159 0.82 -14.91 -0.32
C ALA A 159 -0.60 -15.47 -0.15
N ILE A 160 -0.76 -16.80 -0.31
CA ILE A 160 -2.07 -17.47 -0.14
C ILE A 160 -2.61 -17.22 1.27
N HIS A 161 -1.77 -17.28 2.31
CA HIS A 161 -2.18 -17.02 3.68
C HIS A 161 -2.70 -15.59 3.86
N ASN A 162 -2.02 -14.61 3.27
CA ASN A 162 -2.48 -13.22 3.27
C ASN A 162 -3.82 -13.07 2.52
N ASN A 163 -4.00 -13.74 1.38
CA ASN A 163 -5.27 -13.76 0.66
C ASN A 163 -6.42 -14.33 1.50
N ILE A 164 -6.17 -15.36 2.34
CA ILE A 164 -7.18 -15.92 3.26
C ILE A 164 -7.58 -14.87 4.30
N PHE A 165 -6.62 -14.15 4.86
CA PHE A 165 -6.90 -13.04 5.77
C PHE A 165 -7.76 -11.96 5.08
N LEU A 166 -7.35 -11.49 3.90
CA LEU A 166 -8.07 -10.48 3.14
C LEU A 166 -9.50 -10.91 2.79
N GLU A 167 -9.69 -12.20 2.52
CA GLU A 167 -11.03 -12.77 2.32
C GLU A 167 -11.86 -12.72 3.60
N GLY A 168 -11.25 -12.93 4.75
CA GLY A 168 -11.91 -12.83 6.07
C GLY A 168 -12.42 -11.41 6.34
N VAL A 169 -11.59 -10.39 6.17
CA VAL A 169 -12.00 -8.99 6.39
C VAL A 169 -13.03 -8.53 5.36
N LYS A 170 -12.86 -8.93 4.09
CA LYS A 170 -13.83 -8.66 3.03
C LYS A 170 -15.20 -9.26 3.35
N SER A 171 -15.22 -10.52 3.78
CA SER A 171 -16.46 -11.24 4.14
C SER A 171 -17.19 -10.55 5.30
N ALA A 172 -16.46 -10.10 6.33
CA ALA A 172 -17.05 -9.38 7.46
C ALA A 172 -17.76 -8.08 7.02
N LEU A 173 -17.11 -7.32 6.11
CA LEU A 173 -17.69 -6.09 5.58
C LEU A 173 -18.90 -6.36 4.69
N VAL A 174 -18.80 -7.30 3.75
CA VAL A 174 -19.85 -7.62 2.79
C VAL A 174 -21.09 -8.24 3.45
N ALA A 175 -20.91 -9.03 4.52
CA ALA A 175 -22.02 -9.65 5.26
C ALA A 175 -23.01 -8.62 5.82
N ALA A 176 -22.55 -7.42 6.20
CA ALA A 176 -23.42 -6.36 6.70
C ALA A 176 -24.45 -5.86 5.67
N ARG A 177 -24.17 -6.06 4.36
CA ARG A 177 -25.12 -5.76 3.26
C ARG A 177 -26.00 -6.96 2.89
N GLY A 178 -25.88 -8.09 3.59
CA GLY A 178 -26.54 -9.34 3.21
C GLY A 178 -25.90 -10.00 1.99
N GLY A 179 -24.68 -9.60 1.62
CA GLY A 179 -23.90 -10.21 0.55
C GLY A 179 -23.07 -11.40 1.04
N THR A 180 -22.59 -12.20 0.09
CA THR A 180 -21.57 -13.22 0.33
C THR A 180 -20.31 -12.84 -0.41
N SER A 181 -19.13 -13.08 0.19
CA SER A 181 -17.89 -12.98 -0.54
C SER A 181 -17.87 -14.00 -1.68
N LEU A 182 -17.33 -13.60 -2.83
CA LEU A 182 -17.23 -14.48 -4.00
C LEU A 182 -15.95 -15.34 -3.98
N GLY A 183 -15.17 -15.25 -2.90
CA GLY A 183 -13.95 -16.03 -2.73
C GLY A 183 -12.70 -15.38 -3.32
N ILE A 184 -11.58 -16.10 -3.16
CA ILE A 184 -10.27 -15.69 -3.67
C ILE A 184 -10.26 -15.94 -5.18
N GLY A 185 -10.36 -14.90 -6.00
CA GLY A 185 -10.39 -15.07 -7.44
C GLY A 185 -9.80 -13.92 -8.22
N LYS A 186 -9.00 -14.25 -9.23
CA LYS A 186 -8.49 -13.28 -10.20
C LYS A 186 -9.67 -12.76 -11.06
N GLY A 187 -9.84 -11.44 -11.10
CA GLY A 187 -10.73 -10.80 -12.07
C GLY A 187 -12.23 -10.85 -11.74
N GLN A 188 -12.61 -11.14 -10.51
CA GLN A 188 -14.02 -11.02 -10.10
C GLN A 188 -14.38 -9.53 -9.96
N LYS A 189 -15.37 -9.09 -10.73
CA LYS A 189 -16.02 -7.80 -10.46
C LYS A 189 -16.60 -7.85 -9.05
N TYR A 190 -16.50 -6.75 -8.34
CA TYR A 190 -17.12 -6.59 -7.05
C TYR A 190 -18.58 -7.07 -7.11
N PRO A 191 -19.09 -7.84 -6.12
CA PRO A 191 -20.41 -8.47 -6.25
C PRO A 191 -21.49 -7.43 -6.46
N SER A 192 -22.00 -7.36 -7.67
CA SER A 192 -23.04 -6.43 -8.10
C SER A 192 -24.42 -6.73 -7.52
N ASN A 193 -24.62 -7.86 -6.84
CA ASN A 193 -25.94 -8.34 -6.49
C ASN A 193 -26.73 -7.45 -5.52
N ASN A 194 -26.11 -6.46 -4.89
CA ASN A 194 -26.75 -5.38 -4.14
C ASN A 194 -26.02 -4.02 -4.31
N ALA A 195 -25.13 -3.90 -5.28
CA ALA A 195 -24.32 -2.70 -5.52
C ALA A 195 -25.16 -1.49 -5.93
N GLU A 196 -26.36 -1.70 -6.49
CA GLU A 196 -27.28 -0.63 -6.90
C GLU A 196 -27.85 0.17 -5.73
N ARG A 197 -27.68 -0.30 -4.49
CA ARG A 197 -28.17 0.42 -3.30
C ARG A 197 -27.01 0.99 -2.49
N PRO A 198 -27.04 2.27 -2.12
CA PRO A 198 -26.10 2.83 -1.18
C PRO A 198 -26.09 2.07 0.14
N TRP A 199 -24.96 2.06 0.83
CA TRP A 199 -24.89 1.57 2.20
C TRP A 199 -25.86 2.36 3.09
N THR A 200 -26.71 1.66 3.86
CA THR A 200 -27.41 2.33 4.95
C THR A 200 -26.42 2.69 6.06
N ALA A 201 -26.77 3.66 6.91
CA ALA A 201 -25.91 4.01 8.05
C ALA A 201 -25.62 2.80 8.96
N GLU A 202 -26.62 1.97 9.21
CA GLU A 202 -26.50 0.77 10.02
C GLU A 202 -25.60 -0.29 9.37
N GLN A 203 -25.77 -0.54 8.07
CA GLN A 203 -24.92 -1.48 7.33
C GLN A 203 -23.47 -1.02 7.32
N ARG A 204 -23.23 0.29 7.08
CA ARG A 204 -21.90 0.89 7.09
C ARG A 204 -21.26 0.72 8.47
N GLU A 205 -21.93 1.12 9.53
CA GLU A 205 -21.42 1.01 10.89
C GLU A 205 -21.11 -0.45 11.27
N THR A 206 -22.08 -1.35 11.08
CA THR A 206 -21.92 -2.78 11.41
C THR A 206 -20.79 -3.41 10.62
N GLY A 207 -20.73 -3.16 9.31
CA GLY A 207 -19.73 -3.73 8.43
C GLY A 207 -18.30 -3.24 8.75
N LEU A 208 -18.13 -1.93 8.94
CA LEU A 208 -16.84 -1.35 9.26
C LEU A 208 -16.32 -1.78 10.63
N LYS A 209 -17.19 -1.88 11.63
CA LYS A 209 -16.80 -2.39 12.96
C LYS A 209 -16.42 -3.88 12.90
N ALA A 210 -17.18 -4.70 12.18
CA ALA A 210 -16.86 -6.12 12.00
C ALA A 210 -15.51 -6.29 11.25
N PHE A 211 -15.30 -5.53 10.19
CA PHE A 211 -14.05 -5.46 9.45
C PHE A 211 -12.86 -5.11 10.37
N ALA A 212 -13.00 -4.05 11.18
CA ALA A 212 -11.98 -3.60 12.12
C ALA A 212 -11.57 -4.68 13.13
N ARG A 213 -12.56 -5.42 13.68
CA ARG A 213 -12.32 -6.48 14.65
C ARG A 213 -11.58 -7.67 14.06
N VAL A 214 -11.86 -8.03 12.82
CA VAL A 214 -11.06 -9.06 12.11
C VAL A 214 -9.67 -8.54 11.83
N TYR A 215 -9.53 -7.29 11.39
CA TYR A 215 -8.26 -6.66 11.06
C TYR A 215 -7.35 -6.52 12.30
N ALA A 216 -7.93 -6.22 13.46
CA ALA A 216 -7.22 -6.04 14.73
C ALA A 216 -6.36 -7.24 15.13
N GLY A 217 -6.79 -8.47 14.81
CA GLY A 217 -6.05 -9.69 15.14
C GLY A 217 -4.78 -9.91 14.30
N TRP A 218 -4.54 -9.10 13.28
CA TRP A 218 -3.46 -9.29 12.31
C TRP A 218 -2.48 -8.12 12.22
N GLY A 219 -2.90 -6.91 12.57
CA GLY A 219 -2.08 -5.71 12.40
C GLY A 219 -0.87 -5.67 13.33
N PHE A 220 -1.05 -6.05 14.58
CA PHE A 220 0.01 -6.16 15.57
C PHE A 220 0.34 -7.62 15.88
N SER A 221 1.55 -7.87 16.39
CA SER A 221 1.98 -9.22 16.73
C SER A 221 1.29 -9.77 17.99
N GLN A 222 1.31 -11.09 18.12
CA GLN A 222 0.84 -11.76 19.34
C GLN A 222 1.61 -11.29 20.58
N THR A 223 2.92 -11.06 20.47
CA THR A 223 3.76 -10.56 21.54
C THR A 223 3.35 -9.16 21.96
N TRP A 224 3.08 -8.27 21.00
CA TRP A 224 2.60 -6.91 21.26
C TRP A 224 1.31 -6.90 22.09
N TYR A 225 0.35 -7.77 21.78
CA TYR A 225 -0.89 -7.94 22.54
C TYR A 225 -0.64 -8.55 23.92
N ARG A 226 0.25 -9.56 24.03
CA ARG A 226 0.59 -10.21 25.30
C ARG A 226 1.27 -9.27 26.29
N GLU A 227 2.05 -8.34 25.77
CA GLU A 227 2.72 -7.29 26.56
C GLU A 227 1.82 -6.11 26.88
N GLU A 228 0.54 -6.17 26.53
CA GLU A 228 -0.43 -5.08 26.71
C GLU A 228 0.07 -3.74 26.16
N SER A 229 0.81 -3.77 25.03
CA SER A 229 1.42 -2.58 24.43
C SER A 229 0.39 -1.52 24.04
N TYR A 230 -0.87 -1.90 23.82
CA TYR A 230 -2.00 -0.99 23.64
C TYR A 230 -2.24 -0.05 24.83
N VAL A 231 -1.93 -0.50 26.07
CA VAL A 231 -1.99 0.37 27.26
C VAL A 231 -0.88 1.40 27.20
N ARG A 232 0.34 0.93 26.91
CA ARG A 232 1.55 1.77 26.94
C ARG A 232 1.56 2.82 25.83
N TYR A 233 1.19 2.45 24.60
CA TYR A 233 1.36 3.31 23.42
C TYR A 233 0.09 4.08 23.05
N PHE A 234 -1.08 3.53 23.37
CA PHE A 234 -2.36 4.12 22.98
C PHE A 234 -3.21 4.56 24.20
N GLY A 235 -2.75 4.31 25.42
CA GLY A 235 -3.47 4.68 26.64
C GLY A 235 -4.81 3.96 26.82
N ALA A 236 -5.00 2.82 26.16
CA ALA A 236 -6.22 2.04 26.26
C ALA A 236 -6.33 1.37 27.66
N SER A 237 -7.55 1.29 28.21
CA SER A 237 -7.79 0.65 29.51
C SER A 237 -7.64 -0.86 29.48
N ASP A 238 -7.97 -1.46 28.34
CA ASP A 238 -8.00 -2.90 28.09
C ASP A 238 -8.04 -3.18 26.57
N ALA A 239 -8.00 -4.45 26.19
CA ALA A 239 -8.01 -4.85 24.79
C ALA A 239 -9.32 -4.46 24.05
N GLU A 240 -10.48 -4.52 24.71
CA GLU A 240 -11.76 -4.11 24.11
C GLU A 240 -11.80 -2.59 23.89
N GLY A 241 -11.28 -1.81 24.84
CA GLY A 241 -11.10 -0.37 24.70
C GLY A 241 -10.21 -0.02 23.53
N PHE A 242 -9.10 -0.76 23.35
CA PHE A 242 -8.20 -0.57 22.21
C PHE A 242 -8.88 -0.90 20.87
N ILE A 243 -9.61 -2.02 20.79
CA ILE A 243 -10.36 -2.38 19.56
C ILE A 243 -11.36 -1.28 19.20
N ARG A 244 -12.14 -0.81 20.18
CA ARG A 244 -13.16 0.23 19.95
C ARG A 244 -12.54 1.58 19.60
N ASP A 245 -11.54 2.01 20.36
CA ASP A 245 -11.05 3.39 20.32
C ASP A 245 -9.94 3.60 19.27
N PHE A 246 -9.28 2.54 18.82
CA PHE A 246 -8.31 2.58 17.73
C PHE A 246 -8.88 1.93 16.46
N TRP A 247 -9.15 0.63 16.46
CA TRP A 247 -9.48 -0.11 15.25
C TRP A 247 -10.85 0.25 14.65
N GLU A 248 -11.90 0.31 15.47
CA GLU A 248 -13.22 0.68 14.97
C GLU A 248 -13.25 2.15 14.53
N LYS A 249 -12.61 3.06 15.27
CA LYS A 249 -12.50 4.48 14.85
C LYS A 249 -11.75 4.63 13.54
N TRP A 250 -10.64 3.92 13.38
CA TRP A 250 -9.89 3.89 12.12
C TRP A 250 -10.77 3.40 10.95
N ALA A 251 -11.46 2.29 11.09
CA ALA A 251 -12.32 1.77 10.03
C ALA A 251 -13.46 2.71 9.68
N MET A 252 -14.08 3.34 10.69
CA MET A 252 -15.20 4.27 10.52
C MET A 252 -14.84 5.55 9.73
N GLN A 253 -13.58 5.89 9.61
CA GLN A 253 -13.10 7.02 8.79
C GLN A 253 -13.10 6.71 7.29
N ASN A 254 -13.17 5.43 6.93
CA ASN A 254 -13.06 4.99 5.54
C ASN A 254 -14.43 4.78 4.89
N ASP A 255 -14.47 4.87 3.56
CA ASP A 255 -15.63 4.43 2.79
C ASP A 255 -15.55 2.92 2.55
N PRO A 256 -16.64 2.17 2.78
CA PRO A 256 -16.61 0.71 2.63
C PRO A 256 -16.36 0.24 1.19
N ASP A 257 -16.80 0.97 0.16
CA ASP A 257 -16.56 0.59 -1.22
C ASP A 257 -15.11 0.83 -1.62
N ASP A 258 -14.48 1.91 -1.10
CA ASP A 258 -13.05 2.19 -1.28
C ASP A 258 -12.20 1.09 -0.63
N LEU A 259 -12.52 0.70 0.61
CA LEU A 259 -11.85 -0.41 1.28
C LEU A 259 -11.86 -1.68 0.45
N LEU A 260 -12.99 -1.98 -0.17
CA LEU A 260 -13.18 -3.21 -0.93
C LEU A 260 -12.42 -3.20 -2.26
N VAL A 261 -12.36 -2.06 -2.94
CA VAL A 261 -11.55 -1.90 -4.16
C VAL A 261 -10.06 -2.05 -3.84
N MET A 262 -9.58 -1.39 -2.79
CA MET A 262 -8.17 -1.54 -2.38
C MET A 262 -7.84 -2.95 -1.89
N LEU A 263 -8.76 -3.65 -1.19
CA LEU A 263 -8.58 -5.06 -0.83
C LEU A 263 -8.39 -5.92 -2.07
N GLN A 264 -9.19 -5.68 -3.11
CA GLN A 264 -9.04 -6.41 -4.36
C GLN A 264 -7.71 -6.11 -5.05
N THR A 265 -7.27 -4.85 -5.05
CA THR A 265 -5.94 -4.46 -5.55
C THR A 265 -4.83 -5.24 -4.83
N TRP A 266 -4.92 -5.37 -3.50
CA TRP A 266 -3.97 -6.14 -2.71
C TRP A 266 -4.04 -7.65 -3.03
N GLN A 267 -5.24 -8.22 -3.09
CA GLN A 267 -5.43 -9.64 -3.44
C GLN A 267 -4.86 -9.99 -4.83
N LEU A 268 -4.92 -9.05 -5.77
CA LEU A 268 -4.39 -9.19 -7.13
C LEU A 268 -2.88 -8.87 -7.24
N GLY A 269 -2.24 -8.46 -6.15
CA GLY A 269 -0.82 -8.13 -6.12
C GLY A 269 0.05 -9.32 -6.49
N ASP A 270 0.61 -9.29 -7.72
CA ASP A 270 1.48 -10.34 -8.26
C ASP A 270 2.28 -9.79 -9.45
N ILE A 271 3.56 -9.51 -9.26
CA ILE A 271 4.43 -9.01 -10.33
C ILE A 271 4.57 -9.99 -11.50
N SER A 272 4.43 -11.28 -11.23
CA SER A 272 4.54 -12.32 -12.27
C SER A 272 3.32 -12.42 -13.19
N ALA A 273 2.22 -11.75 -12.82
CA ALA A 273 1.07 -11.57 -13.69
C ALA A 273 1.33 -10.57 -14.82
N SER A 274 2.40 -9.77 -14.72
CA SER A 274 2.83 -8.85 -15.78
C SER A 274 3.21 -9.62 -17.05
N ALA A 275 3.00 -8.96 -18.22
CA ALA A 275 3.26 -9.57 -19.53
C ALA A 275 4.70 -10.13 -19.63
N GLY A 276 4.80 -11.34 -20.15
CA GLY A 276 6.08 -12.02 -20.40
C GLY A 276 6.55 -12.96 -19.29
N PHE A 277 5.95 -12.94 -18.07
CA PHE A 277 6.37 -13.84 -16.98
C PHE A 277 5.50 -15.09 -16.86
N GLY A 278 4.22 -15.03 -17.27
CA GLY A 278 3.34 -16.20 -17.29
C GLY A 278 3.06 -16.81 -15.91
N GLY A 279 3.15 -16.01 -14.84
CA GLY A 279 2.96 -16.46 -13.45
C GLY A 279 4.24 -16.98 -12.78
N ASP A 280 5.38 -16.93 -13.46
CA ASP A 280 6.68 -17.33 -12.90
C ASP A 280 7.28 -16.18 -12.06
N LEU A 281 7.14 -16.28 -10.73
CA LEU A 281 7.62 -15.27 -9.80
C LEU A 281 9.15 -15.16 -9.80
N VAL A 282 9.87 -16.28 -9.88
CA VAL A 282 11.32 -16.26 -9.88
C VAL A 282 11.85 -15.52 -11.10
N ARG A 283 11.27 -15.80 -12.26
CA ARG A 283 11.61 -15.09 -13.50
C ARG A 283 11.31 -13.60 -13.42
N ALA A 284 10.19 -13.21 -12.81
CA ALA A 284 9.84 -11.81 -12.60
C ALA A 284 10.84 -11.12 -11.65
N LEU A 285 11.19 -11.73 -10.52
CA LEU A 285 12.18 -11.22 -9.58
C LEU A 285 13.57 -11.07 -10.23
N GLN A 286 14.00 -12.03 -11.04
CA GLN A 286 15.27 -11.99 -11.77
C GLN A 286 15.33 -10.90 -12.84
N SER A 287 14.19 -10.40 -13.32
CA SER A 287 14.12 -9.31 -14.30
C SER A 287 14.39 -7.94 -13.71
N ILE A 288 14.32 -7.78 -12.39
CA ILE A 288 14.56 -6.53 -11.68
C ILE A 288 16.01 -6.08 -11.88
N ARG A 289 16.18 -4.86 -12.40
CA ARG A 289 17.51 -4.26 -12.64
C ARG A 289 17.98 -3.38 -11.52
N ALA A 290 17.05 -2.70 -10.86
CA ALA A 290 17.33 -1.86 -9.72
C ALA A 290 17.99 -2.65 -8.58
N ARG A 291 18.72 -1.98 -7.74
CA ARG A 291 19.11 -2.49 -6.44
C ARG A 291 17.86 -2.67 -5.55
N VAL A 292 17.85 -3.65 -4.67
CA VAL A 292 16.67 -3.92 -3.82
C VAL A 292 17.11 -4.03 -2.36
N LEU A 293 16.48 -3.25 -1.49
CA LEU A 293 16.58 -3.41 -0.04
C LEU A 293 15.22 -3.87 0.49
N VAL A 294 15.08 -5.15 0.80
CA VAL A 294 13.84 -5.71 1.36
C VAL A 294 13.85 -5.59 2.87
N ALA A 295 12.84 -4.95 3.45
CA ALA A 295 12.77 -4.66 4.88
C ALA A 295 11.50 -5.22 5.54
N PRO A 296 11.40 -6.53 5.81
CA PRO A 296 10.24 -7.11 6.49
C PRO A 296 10.27 -6.85 8.00
N GLY A 297 9.10 -6.77 8.63
CA GLY A 297 8.95 -6.84 10.08
C GLY A 297 9.11 -8.28 10.58
N GLU A 298 9.94 -8.50 11.63
CA GLU A 298 10.20 -9.84 12.18
C GLU A 298 8.92 -10.57 12.62
N THR A 299 7.93 -9.84 13.06
CA THR A 299 6.68 -10.36 13.61
C THR A 299 5.45 -10.01 12.73
N ASP A 300 5.67 -9.59 11.49
CA ASP A 300 4.60 -9.27 10.54
C ASP A 300 3.81 -10.53 10.18
N LEU A 301 2.50 -10.50 10.38
CA LEU A 301 1.60 -11.61 10.06
C LEU A 301 1.08 -11.57 8.62
N TYR A 302 1.19 -10.42 7.94
CA TYR A 302 0.79 -10.30 6.54
C TYR A 302 1.92 -10.66 5.59
N PHE A 303 3.13 -10.18 5.88
CA PHE A 303 4.33 -10.30 5.07
C PHE A 303 5.50 -10.86 5.90
N PRO A 304 5.47 -12.17 6.20
CA PRO A 304 6.47 -12.77 7.06
C PRO A 304 7.88 -12.72 6.42
N PRO A 305 8.95 -12.62 7.24
CA PRO A 305 10.33 -12.55 6.74
C PRO A 305 10.75 -13.73 5.84
N GLU A 306 10.07 -14.86 5.94
CA GLU A 306 10.32 -16.05 5.13
C GLU A 306 10.06 -15.76 3.64
N ASP A 307 8.96 -15.08 3.32
CA ASP A 307 8.63 -14.70 1.94
C ASP A 307 9.67 -13.71 1.41
N SER A 308 10.08 -12.74 2.23
CA SER A 308 11.12 -11.77 1.87
C SER A 308 12.49 -12.41 1.64
N ARG A 309 12.86 -13.44 2.42
CA ARG A 309 14.10 -14.23 2.17
C ARG A 309 14.06 -14.95 0.83
N PHE A 310 12.92 -15.59 0.53
CA PHE A 310 12.72 -16.23 -0.76
C PHE A 310 12.86 -15.23 -1.93
N GLU A 311 12.31 -14.04 -1.80
CA GLU A 311 12.40 -12.99 -2.82
C GLU A 311 13.86 -12.55 -3.03
N VAL A 312 14.60 -12.27 -1.95
CA VAL A 312 16.01 -11.87 -2.00
C VAL A 312 16.89 -12.97 -2.64
N GLU A 313 16.71 -14.22 -2.20
CA GLU A 313 17.45 -15.36 -2.75
C GLU A 313 17.15 -15.57 -4.25
N SER A 314 15.88 -15.38 -4.65
CA SER A 314 15.45 -15.55 -6.05
C SER A 314 16.02 -14.49 -7.00
N MET A 315 16.33 -13.27 -6.53
CA MET A 315 16.94 -12.20 -7.33
C MET A 315 18.43 -12.45 -7.66
N GLY A 316 19.05 -13.40 -6.95
CA GLY A 316 20.45 -13.74 -7.13
C GLY A 316 21.45 -12.82 -6.39
N PRO A 317 22.74 -13.22 -6.36
CA PRO A 317 23.75 -12.56 -5.53
C PRO A 317 24.00 -11.12 -5.95
N GLY A 318 24.13 -10.22 -4.96
CA GLY A 318 24.51 -8.82 -5.13
C GLY A 318 23.40 -7.90 -5.66
N ARG A 319 22.23 -8.42 -5.99
CA ARG A 319 21.08 -7.64 -6.44
C ARG A 319 20.24 -7.10 -5.29
N ALA A 320 19.93 -7.95 -4.34
CA ALA A 320 19.06 -7.65 -3.21
C ALA A 320 19.78 -7.86 -1.88
N SER A 321 19.36 -7.11 -0.87
CA SER A 321 19.75 -7.26 0.53
C SER A 321 18.51 -7.28 1.40
N LEU A 322 18.61 -7.92 2.58
CA LEU A 322 17.55 -8.09 3.55
C LEU A 322 17.88 -7.31 4.83
N ALA A 323 16.99 -6.44 5.27
CA ALA A 323 17.10 -5.70 6.52
C ALA A 323 15.86 -5.97 7.40
N VAL A 324 15.90 -7.03 8.21
CA VAL A 324 14.76 -7.42 9.07
C VAL A 324 14.60 -6.43 10.22
N ILE A 325 13.43 -5.81 10.32
CA ILE A 325 13.06 -4.91 11.42
C ILE A 325 12.73 -5.79 12.63
N ARG A 326 13.60 -5.77 13.63
CA ARG A 326 13.42 -6.56 14.87
C ARG A 326 12.48 -5.85 15.82
N SER A 327 11.20 -6.06 15.62
CA SER A 327 10.14 -5.35 16.31
C SER A 327 8.98 -6.27 16.67
N THR A 328 8.30 -5.98 17.78
CA THR A 328 7.05 -6.64 18.16
C THR A 328 5.81 -5.96 17.57
N TRP A 329 5.97 -4.88 16.82
CA TRP A 329 4.86 -4.10 16.26
C TRP A 329 4.11 -4.78 15.10
N GLY A 330 4.51 -5.98 14.70
CA GLY A 330 3.87 -6.71 13.61
C GLY A 330 3.97 -5.96 12.28
N HIS A 331 2.86 -5.81 11.58
CA HIS A 331 2.82 -5.06 10.32
C HIS A 331 3.09 -3.57 10.49
N TRP A 332 2.82 -3.00 11.68
CA TRP A 332 3.09 -1.58 11.99
C TRP A 332 4.58 -1.27 12.14
N ALA A 333 5.46 -2.26 12.14
CA ALA A 333 6.91 -2.05 12.14
C ALA A 333 7.33 -1.21 10.92
N GLY A 334 8.00 -0.09 11.16
CA GLY A 334 8.48 0.80 10.11
C GLY A 334 7.42 1.51 9.26
N GLY A 335 6.15 1.37 9.63
CA GLY A 335 5.02 2.05 9.01
C GLY A 335 4.54 3.26 9.81
N PRO A 336 3.24 3.54 9.79
CA PRO A 336 2.63 4.68 10.49
C PRO A 336 2.58 4.52 12.02
N GLY A 337 3.18 3.46 12.56
CA GLY A 337 3.25 3.20 13.99
C GLY A 337 4.16 4.16 14.75
N ASP A 338 3.96 4.22 16.07
CA ASP A 338 4.72 5.12 16.96
C ASP A 338 6.12 4.57 17.35
N SER A 339 6.57 3.49 16.72
CA SER A 339 7.91 2.94 16.97
C SER A 339 8.98 3.78 16.27
N LYS A 340 9.46 4.80 16.99
CA LYS A 340 10.59 5.63 16.52
C LYS A 340 11.89 4.84 16.35
N GLU A 341 12.04 3.72 17.06
CA GLU A 341 13.20 2.84 16.97
C GLU A 341 13.22 2.10 15.63
N ASP A 342 12.08 1.54 15.22
CA ASP A 342 11.94 0.85 13.94
C ASP A 342 12.22 1.80 12.78
N TRP A 343 11.65 3.01 12.85
CA TRP A 343 11.88 3.99 11.80
C TRP A 343 13.34 4.47 11.75
N ARG A 344 14.00 4.66 12.88
CA ARG A 344 15.42 5.01 12.92
C ARG A 344 16.27 3.93 12.24
N PHE A 345 16.01 2.66 12.55
CA PHE A 345 16.68 1.54 11.88
C PHE A 345 16.49 1.59 10.36
N LEU A 346 15.26 1.77 9.90
CA LEU A 346 14.96 1.87 8.48
C LEU A 346 15.65 3.08 7.80
N ASP A 347 15.58 4.25 8.42
CA ASP A 347 16.19 5.47 7.90
C ASP A 347 17.71 5.31 7.73
N GLU A 348 18.37 4.63 8.68
CA GLU A 348 19.80 4.30 8.61
C GLU A 348 20.11 3.29 7.49
N GLU A 349 19.36 2.18 7.40
CA GLU A 349 19.60 1.14 6.38
C GLU A 349 19.33 1.67 4.96
N ILE A 350 18.24 2.40 4.77
CA ILE A 350 17.92 3.02 3.47
C ILE A 350 18.96 4.08 3.13
N GLY A 351 19.35 4.91 4.10
CA GLY A 351 20.36 5.96 3.93
C GLY A 351 21.71 5.40 3.50
N LYS A 352 22.15 4.26 4.04
CA LYS A 352 23.39 3.56 3.62
C LYS A 352 23.33 3.18 2.14
N VAL A 353 22.24 2.52 1.71
CA VAL A 353 22.09 2.07 0.31
C VAL A 353 22.00 3.26 -0.65
N LEU A 354 21.29 4.34 -0.26
CA LEU A 354 21.19 5.56 -1.07
C LEU A 354 22.54 6.26 -1.25
N ALA A 355 23.44 6.15 -0.27
CA ALA A 355 24.78 6.73 -0.35
C ALA A 355 25.75 5.94 -1.23
N GLU A 356 25.43 4.69 -1.55
CA GLU A 356 26.27 3.79 -2.37
C GLU A 356 25.91 3.81 -3.87
N ILE A 357 24.82 4.46 -4.26
CA ILE A 357 24.31 4.48 -5.64
C ILE A 357 24.30 5.85 -6.31
#